data_d677aae952ed8449eed42b5bc1279482
#
_entry.id   d677aae952ed8449eed42b5bc1279482
#
_cell.length_a   1.000
_cell.length_b   1.000
_cell.length_c   1.000
_cell.angle_alpha   90.00
_cell.angle_beta   90.00
_cell.angle_gamma   90.00
#
_symmetry.space_group_name_H-M   'P 1'
#
loop_
_entity.id
_entity.type
_entity.pdbx_description
1 polymer ?
#
loop_
_entity_poly.entity_id
_entity_poly.type
_entity_poly.pdbx_seq_one_letter_code
_entity_poly.pdbx_strand_id
1 'polypeptide(L)'
;MRLGQFDRSGRRKPVPIEGSEYTLSIDTIIPAISQSADTSFIPAESDVKKDKWGGIQITSRSKNKTTAENVFIIGDAATGPATVVEAIAMGHQAAQDVDAFIRVKNNEPAYKAPEEEKIDIPFEVDEEVIETPKAAMPELAVAKRVANFQEVELGYTKKAAFKEACRCLRCDAEI
;
A
#
# COMPACT_ATOMS: atom_id res chain seq x y z
N MET A 1 -20.29 0.65 -19.96
CA MET A 1 -20.65 0.98 -18.57
C MET A 1 -20.61 2.48 -18.36
N ARG A 2 -21.46 3.03 -17.47
CA ARG A 2 -21.41 4.44 -17.02
C ARG A 2 -21.08 4.48 -15.53
N LEU A 3 -20.50 5.59 -15.05
CA LEU A 3 -20.24 5.80 -13.64
C LEU A 3 -21.55 6.19 -12.93
N GLY A 4 -21.92 5.39 -11.93
CA GLY A 4 -23.08 5.60 -11.07
C GLY A 4 -22.75 6.40 -9.80
N GLN A 5 -23.50 6.16 -8.74
CA GLN A 5 -23.28 6.78 -7.43
C GLN A 5 -22.01 6.26 -6.76
N PHE A 6 -21.50 7.03 -5.80
CA PHE A 6 -20.38 6.60 -4.97
C PHE A 6 -20.79 5.43 -4.05
N ASP A 7 -19.92 4.47 -3.91
CA ASP A 7 -20.04 3.42 -2.90
C ASP A 7 -19.46 3.88 -1.56
N ARG A 8 -19.47 2.98 -0.55
CA ARG A 8 -18.94 3.29 0.79
C ARG A 8 -17.43 3.52 0.82
N SER A 9 -16.71 3.11 -0.21
CA SER A 9 -15.25 3.31 -0.35
C SER A 9 -14.91 4.62 -1.07
N GLY A 10 -15.91 5.42 -1.46
CA GLY A 10 -15.71 6.64 -2.22
C GLY A 10 -15.47 6.43 -3.72
N ARG A 11 -15.68 5.21 -4.24
CA ARG A 11 -15.58 4.90 -5.67
C ARG A 11 -16.95 4.95 -6.33
N ARG A 12 -17.01 5.46 -7.56
CA ARG A 12 -18.25 5.44 -8.34
C ARG A 12 -18.50 4.03 -8.88
N LYS A 13 -19.68 3.48 -8.55
CA LYS A 13 -20.06 2.15 -9.05
C LYS A 13 -20.23 2.16 -10.56
N PRO A 14 -19.66 1.17 -11.29
CA PRO A 14 -19.96 1.00 -12.69
C PRO A 14 -21.40 0.48 -12.85
N VAL A 15 -22.17 1.10 -13.72
CA VAL A 15 -23.56 0.71 -14.06
C VAL A 15 -23.56 0.25 -15.50
N PRO A 16 -24.08 -0.94 -15.83
CA PRO A 16 -24.23 -1.40 -17.21
C PRO A 16 -25.06 -0.43 -18.04
N ILE A 17 -24.74 -0.31 -19.31
CA ILE A 17 -25.56 0.37 -20.32
C ILE A 17 -26.18 -0.73 -21.16
N GLU A 18 -27.50 -0.85 -21.12
CA GLU A 18 -28.23 -1.85 -21.90
C GLU A 18 -27.95 -1.68 -23.41
N GLY A 19 -27.73 -2.81 -24.09
CA GLY A 19 -27.46 -2.83 -25.53
C GLY A 19 -26.05 -2.34 -25.89
N SER A 20 -25.14 -2.22 -24.94
CA SER A 20 -23.74 -1.84 -25.20
C SER A 20 -22.77 -3.02 -25.18
N GLU A 21 -23.29 -4.23 -25.17
CA GLU A 21 -22.51 -5.47 -25.23
C GLU A 21 -21.87 -5.60 -26.62
N TYR A 22 -20.62 -6.05 -26.64
CA TYR A 22 -19.88 -6.31 -27.85
C TYR A 22 -19.03 -7.58 -27.70
N THR A 23 -18.74 -8.22 -28.79
CA THR A 23 -17.93 -9.44 -28.81
C THR A 23 -16.50 -9.10 -29.23
N LEU A 24 -15.54 -9.61 -28.44
CA LEU A 24 -14.11 -9.61 -28.78
C LEU A 24 -13.69 -11.02 -29.16
N SER A 25 -12.97 -11.16 -30.28
CA SER A 25 -12.31 -12.41 -30.63
C SER A 25 -10.97 -12.45 -29.91
N ILE A 26 -10.84 -13.34 -28.92
CA ILE A 26 -9.64 -13.51 -28.09
C ILE A 26 -9.40 -14.99 -27.84
N ASP A 27 -8.16 -15.35 -27.62
CA ASP A 27 -7.75 -16.75 -27.32
C ASP A 27 -7.73 -17.04 -25.82
N THR A 28 -7.40 -16.03 -25.02
CA THR A 28 -7.21 -16.20 -23.56
C THR A 28 -7.76 -15.02 -22.78
N ILE A 29 -8.43 -15.30 -21.66
CA ILE A 29 -8.88 -14.30 -20.67
C ILE A 29 -8.11 -14.53 -19.37
N ILE A 30 -7.45 -13.50 -18.86
CA ILE A 30 -6.74 -13.53 -17.59
C ILE A 30 -7.43 -12.54 -16.64
N PRO A 31 -8.34 -13.00 -15.74
CA PRO A 31 -8.97 -12.12 -14.76
C PRO A 31 -7.97 -11.81 -13.63
N ALA A 32 -7.51 -10.55 -13.55
CA ALA A 32 -6.62 -10.05 -12.52
C ALA A 32 -7.37 -9.07 -11.60
N ILE A 33 -8.48 -9.51 -11.01
CA ILE A 33 -9.47 -8.64 -10.35
C ILE A 33 -9.41 -8.66 -8.82
N SER A 34 -8.73 -9.64 -8.21
CA SER A 34 -8.58 -9.72 -6.75
C SER A 34 -7.57 -10.80 -6.37
N GLN A 35 -7.18 -10.76 -5.10
CA GLN A 35 -6.41 -11.79 -4.42
C GLN A 35 -7.10 -12.14 -3.11
N SER A 36 -6.88 -13.36 -2.62
CA SER A 36 -7.31 -13.81 -1.29
C SER A 36 -6.13 -14.41 -0.56
N ALA A 37 -6.08 -14.24 0.75
CA ALA A 37 -5.06 -14.86 1.56
C ALA A 37 -5.26 -16.39 1.57
N ASP A 38 -4.21 -17.16 1.29
CA ASP A 38 -4.20 -18.60 1.50
C ASP A 38 -3.93 -18.88 2.99
N THR A 39 -4.93 -19.37 3.68
CA THR A 39 -4.88 -19.75 5.10
C THR A 39 -4.86 -21.25 5.31
N SER A 40 -4.58 -22.05 4.27
CA SER A 40 -4.59 -23.53 4.32
C SER A 40 -3.54 -24.08 5.29
N PHE A 41 -2.43 -23.36 5.49
CA PHE A 41 -1.36 -23.73 6.41
C PHE A 41 -1.74 -23.65 7.89
N ILE A 42 -2.88 -23.02 8.24
CA ILE A 42 -3.36 -22.92 9.63
C ILE A 42 -4.19 -24.17 9.94
N PRO A 43 -3.74 -25.04 10.88
CA PRO A 43 -4.48 -26.24 11.27
C PRO A 43 -5.87 -25.91 11.81
N ALA A 44 -6.82 -26.80 11.61
CA ALA A 44 -8.21 -26.62 12.07
C ALA A 44 -8.33 -26.56 13.59
N GLU A 45 -7.45 -27.26 14.32
CA GLU A 45 -7.31 -27.31 15.77
C GLU A 45 -6.57 -26.10 16.35
N SER A 46 -6.02 -25.21 15.52
CA SER A 46 -5.31 -24.02 15.95
C SER A 46 -6.21 -23.05 16.74
N ASP A 47 -5.63 -22.35 17.70
CA ASP A 47 -6.27 -21.23 18.42
C ASP A 47 -6.49 -20.02 17.51
N VAL A 48 -5.79 -19.93 16.36
CA VAL A 48 -6.04 -18.93 15.33
C VAL A 48 -7.29 -19.34 14.56
N LYS A 49 -8.39 -18.65 14.82
CA LYS A 49 -9.68 -18.93 14.15
C LYS A 49 -9.77 -18.21 12.81
N LYS A 50 -10.49 -18.86 11.88
CA LYS A 50 -10.84 -18.26 10.59
C LYS A 50 -12.19 -17.59 10.64
N ASP A 51 -12.35 -16.55 9.86
CA ASP A 51 -13.65 -15.88 9.68
C ASP A 51 -14.52 -16.64 8.65
N LYS A 52 -15.75 -16.16 8.45
CA LYS A 52 -16.69 -16.77 7.49
C LYS A 52 -16.25 -16.70 6.02
N TRP A 53 -15.23 -15.95 5.71
CA TRP A 53 -14.68 -15.78 4.36
C TRP A 53 -13.38 -16.58 4.17
N GLY A 54 -12.95 -17.34 5.18
CA GLY A 54 -11.71 -18.11 5.17
C GLY A 54 -10.45 -17.29 5.52
N GLY A 55 -10.61 -16.00 5.84
CA GLY A 55 -9.55 -15.14 6.36
C GLY A 55 -9.28 -15.41 7.84
N ILE A 56 -8.26 -14.78 8.40
CA ILE A 56 -7.93 -14.89 9.82
C ILE A 56 -8.81 -13.94 10.63
N GLN A 57 -9.45 -14.47 11.68
CA GLN A 57 -10.28 -13.67 12.56
C GLN A 57 -9.45 -12.72 13.42
N ILE A 58 -9.72 -11.42 13.32
CA ILE A 58 -9.05 -10.36 14.08
C ILE A 58 -9.92 -10.00 15.28
N THR A 59 -9.34 -10.05 16.48
CA THR A 59 -10.01 -9.67 17.73
C THR A 59 -9.80 -8.20 18.09
N SER A 60 -8.67 -7.62 17.68
CA SER A 60 -8.37 -6.20 17.88
C SER A 60 -7.57 -5.66 16.69
N ARG A 61 -8.19 -4.82 15.88
CA ARG A 61 -7.52 -4.17 14.74
C ARG A 61 -6.46 -3.16 15.19
N SER A 62 -6.69 -2.47 16.29
CA SER A 62 -5.74 -1.49 16.83
C SER A 62 -4.49 -2.11 17.45
N LYS A 63 -4.50 -3.42 17.71
CA LYS A 63 -3.37 -4.18 18.27
C LYS A 63 -2.95 -5.34 17.39
N ASN A 64 -3.42 -5.39 16.16
CA ASN A 64 -3.09 -6.43 15.19
C ASN A 64 -3.22 -7.88 15.74
N LYS A 65 -4.17 -8.11 16.67
CA LYS A 65 -4.31 -9.40 17.37
C LYS A 65 -5.30 -10.33 16.69
N THR A 66 -4.92 -11.60 16.66
CA THR A 66 -5.81 -12.71 16.29
C THR A 66 -6.58 -13.24 17.51
N THR A 67 -7.24 -14.37 17.37
CA THR A 67 -7.88 -15.11 18.49
C THR A 67 -6.85 -15.81 19.40
N ALA A 68 -5.66 -16.11 18.88
CA ALA A 68 -4.55 -16.65 19.65
C ALA A 68 -3.79 -15.50 20.34
N GLU A 69 -3.46 -15.68 21.63
CA GLU A 69 -2.89 -14.60 22.46
C GLU A 69 -1.56 -14.06 21.94
N ASN A 70 -0.71 -14.94 21.41
CA ASN A 70 0.66 -14.64 20.97
C ASN A 70 0.83 -14.55 19.45
N VAL A 71 -0.28 -14.48 18.69
CA VAL A 71 -0.26 -14.41 17.25
C VAL A 71 -0.83 -13.08 16.78
N PHE A 72 -0.02 -12.34 16.06
CA PHE A 72 -0.35 -11.05 15.47
C PHE A 72 -0.50 -11.21 13.96
N ILE A 73 -1.28 -10.31 13.33
CA ILE A 73 -1.56 -10.34 11.91
C ILE A 73 -1.45 -8.93 11.31
N ILE A 74 -0.77 -8.81 10.19
CA ILE A 74 -0.54 -7.52 9.51
C ILE A 74 -0.68 -7.65 8.00
N GLY A 75 -0.66 -6.50 7.32
CA GLY A 75 -0.70 -6.40 5.87
C GLY A 75 -1.95 -7.02 5.27
N ASP A 76 -1.84 -7.50 4.05
CA ASP A 76 -2.96 -8.04 3.27
C ASP A 76 -3.67 -9.22 3.95
N ALA A 77 -2.97 -9.95 4.80
CA ALA A 77 -3.58 -11.02 5.58
C ALA A 77 -4.60 -10.49 6.62
N ALA A 78 -4.41 -9.25 7.09
CA ALA A 78 -5.30 -8.59 8.04
C ALA A 78 -6.40 -7.76 7.37
N THR A 79 -6.11 -7.12 6.25
CA THR A 79 -6.99 -6.13 5.62
C THR A 79 -7.64 -6.60 4.32
N GLY A 80 -7.13 -7.67 3.73
CA GLY A 80 -7.28 -7.97 2.32
C GLY A 80 -6.27 -7.15 1.48
N PRO A 81 -6.23 -7.35 0.16
CA PRO A 81 -5.30 -6.65 -0.72
C PRO A 81 -5.37 -5.13 -0.56
N ALA A 82 -4.24 -4.53 -0.17
CA ALA A 82 -4.10 -3.11 0.12
C ALA A 82 -2.77 -2.57 -0.47
N THR A 83 -2.31 -1.41 -0.01
CA THR A 83 -1.08 -0.81 -0.50
C THR A 83 0.15 -1.26 0.30
N VAL A 84 1.31 -1.23 -0.36
CA VAL A 84 2.61 -1.51 0.31
C VAL A 84 2.85 -0.55 1.47
N VAL A 85 2.47 0.72 1.33
CA VAL A 85 2.63 1.73 2.39
C VAL A 85 1.82 1.37 3.63
N GLU A 86 0.57 0.91 3.45
CA GLU A 86 -0.27 0.43 4.57
C GLU A 86 0.34 -0.80 5.24
N ALA A 87 0.88 -1.74 4.47
CA ALA A 87 1.54 -2.93 5.02
C ALA A 87 2.78 -2.56 5.84
N ILE A 88 3.59 -1.58 5.40
CA ILE A 88 4.74 -1.07 6.13
C ILE A 88 4.29 -0.39 7.43
N ALA A 89 3.28 0.47 7.38
CA ALA A 89 2.74 1.14 8.56
C ALA A 89 2.22 0.14 9.60
N MET A 90 1.50 -0.90 9.15
CA MET A 90 1.05 -1.99 10.02
C MET A 90 2.22 -2.77 10.61
N GLY A 91 3.33 -2.96 9.87
CA GLY A 91 4.54 -3.60 10.38
C GLY A 91 5.17 -2.83 11.53
N HIS A 92 5.29 -1.51 11.41
CA HIS A 92 5.77 -0.64 12.47
C HIS A 92 4.88 -0.70 13.72
N GLN A 93 3.56 -0.63 13.53
CA GLN A 93 2.61 -0.72 14.64
C GLN A 93 2.67 -2.09 15.33
N ALA A 94 2.73 -3.17 14.55
CA ALA A 94 2.80 -4.51 15.10
C ALA A 94 4.10 -4.76 15.89
N ALA A 95 5.22 -4.19 15.48
CA ALA A 95 6.46 -4.27 16.25
C ALA A 95 6.31 -3.66 17.64
N GLN A 96 5.61 -2.52 17.75
CA GLN A 96 5.30 -1.90 19.03
C GLN A 96 4.34 -2.75 19.87
N ASP A 97 3.30 -3.31 19.23
CA ASP A 97 2.30 -4.15 19.90
C ASP A 97 2.92 -5.44 20.45
N VAL A 98 3.83 -6.06 19.68
CA VAL A 98 4.55 -7.27 20.08
C VAL A 98 5.54 -6.96 21.21
N ASP A 99 6.31 -5.87 21.13
CA ASP A 99 7.20 -5.44 22.18
C ASP A 99 6.44 -5.19 23.48
N ALA A 100 5.33 -4.44 23.42
CA ALA A 100 4.48 -4.18 24.57
C ALA A 100 3.91 -5.48 25.18
N PHE A 101 3.49 -6.43 24.34
CA PHE A 101 3.00 -7.73 24.81
C PHE A 101 4.09 -8.52 25.54
N ILE A 102 5.31 -8.58 24.99
CA ILE A 102 6.43 -9.30 25.59
C ILE A 102 6.84 -8.65 26.92
N ARG A 103 6.94 -7.31 26.98
CA ARG A 103 7.29 -6.57 28.18
C ARG A 103 6.29 -6.80 29.31
N VAL A 104 5.00 -6.76 29.01
CA VAL A 104 3.96 -7.06 29.99
C VAL A 104 4.11 -8.49 30.53
N LYS A 105 4.38 -9.45 29.66
CA LYS A 105 4.56 -10.85 30.04
C LYS A 105 5.80 -11.07 30.91
N ASN A 106 6.86 -10.29 30.70
CA ASN A 106 8.12 -10.37 31.43
C ASN A 106 8.18 -9.44 32.65
N ASN A 107 7.11 -8.67 32.94
CA ASN A 107 7.09 -7.62 33.96
C ASN A 107 8.17 -6.53 33.73
N GLU A 108 8.44 -6.22 32.47
CA GLU A 108 9.36 -5.16 32.07
C GLU A 108 8.63 -3.82 31.91
N PRO A 109 9.31 -2.66 32.13
CA PRO A 109 8.71 -1.36 31.89
C PRO A 109 8.39 -1.15 30.40
N ALA A 110 7.38 -0.33 30.12
CA ALA A 110 7.06 0.06 28.75
C ALA A 110 8.26 0.68 28.03
N TYR A 111 8.39 0.39 26.75
CA TYR A 111 9.42 1.00 25.91
C TYR A 111 9.18 2.52 25.80
N LYS A 112 10.25 3.27 26.00
CA LYS A 112 10.26 4.70 25.70
C LYS A 112 11.16 4.92 24.50
N ALA A 113 10.57 5.40 23.42
CA ALA A 113 11.35 5.80 22.25
C ALA A 113 12.34 6.90 22.63
N PRO A 114 13.56 6.89 22.07
CA PRO A 114 14.46 8.04 22.18
C PRO A 114 13.75 9.29 21.67
N GLU A 115 13.99 10.43 22.32
CA GLU A 115 13.55 11.72 21.78
C GLU A 115 14.26 11.95 20.44
N GLU A 116 13.50 12.12 19.37
CA GLU A 116 14.08 12.51 18.08
C GLU A 116 14.56 13.96 18.18
N GLU A 117 15.84 14.19 17.91
CA GLU A 117 16.34 15.54 17.73
C GLU A 117 15.67 16.14 16.50
N LYS A 118 14.82 17.15 16.74
CA LYS A 118 14.26 17.93 15.63
C LYS A 118 15.39 18.74 15.01
N ILE A 119 15.85 18.30 13.86
CA ILE A 119 16.81 19.07 13.06
C ILE A 119 16.01 20.17 12.37
N ASP A 120 16.16 21.39 12.85
CA ASP A 120 15.60 22.57 12.19
C ASP A 120 16.46 22.87 10.94
N ILE A 121 15.98 22.41 9.78
CA ILE A 121 16.62 22.68 8.49
C ILE A 121 15.89 23.90 7.90
N PRO A 122 16.55 25.06 7.84
CA PRO A 122 15.96 26.25 7.19
C PRO A 122 15.61 25.90 5.75
N PHE A 123 14.37 26.08 5.37
CA PHE A 123 13.88 25.79 4.04
C PHE A 123 13.05 26.94 3.52
N GLU A 124 13.55 27.61 2.50
CA GLU A 124 12.80 28.61 1.73
C GLU A 124 12.35 27.96 0.42
N VAL A 125 11.04 27.96 0.17
CA VAL A 125 10.48 27.52 -1.11
C VAL A 125 10.51 28.67 -2.08
N ASP A 126 11.28 28.52 -3.17
CA ASP A 126 11.26 29.47 -4.26
C ASP A 126 9.95 29.28 -5.07
N GLU A 127 9.18 30.35 -5.22
CA GLU A 127 7.91 30.32 -5.98
C GLU A 127 8.10 29.84 -7.42
N GLU A 128 9.25 30.14 -8.05
CA GLU A 128 9.58 29.64 -9.39
C GLU A 128 9.67 28.11 -9.44
N VAL A 129 10.04 27.46 -8.34
CA VAL A 129 10.12 25.99 -8.24
C VAL A 129 8.74 25.37 -8.30
N ILE A 130 7.73 25.99 -7.69
CA ILE A 130 6.35 25.48 -7.67
C ILE A 130 5.76 25.48 -9.08
N GLU A 131 6.02 26.50 -9.88
CA GLU A 131 5.52 26.62 -11.25
C GLU A 131 6.29 25.79 -12.27
N THR A 132 7.48 25.30 -11.90
CA THR A 132 8.30 24.49 -12.81
C THR A 132 7.62 23.14 -13.12
N PRO A 133 7.33 22.81 -14.39
CA PRO A 133 6.70 21.55 -14.75
C PRO A 133 7.62 20.36 -14.43
N LYS A 134 6.98 19.20 -14.14
CA LYS A 134 7.70 17.95 -13.93
C LYS A 134 8.61 17.61 -15.09
N ALA A 135 9.80 17.07 -14.81
CA ALA A 135 10.64 16.50 -15.83
C ALA A 135 9.95 15.28 -16.45
N ALA A 136 9.82 15.26 -17.79
CA ALA A 136 9.23 14.12 -18.47
C ALA A 136 10.18 12.92 -18.40
N MET A 137 9.67 11.77 -17.93
CA MET A 137 10.40 10.50 -17.98
C MET A 137 10.48 10.03 -19.44
N PRO A 138 11.66 9.77 -20.00
CA PRO A 138 11.77 9.17 -21.31
C PRO A 138 11.19 7.76 -21.32
N GLU A 139 10.37 7.44 -22.31
CA GLU A 139 9.76 6.14 -22.46
C GLU A 139 10.16 5.48 -23.80
N LEU A 140 10.18 4.15 -23.78
CA LEU A 140 10.35 3.36 -25.00
C LEU A 140 9.15 3.60 -25.91
N ALA A 141 9.40 3.92 -27.19
CA ALA A 141 8.33 4.19 -28.16
C ALA A 141 7.33 3.02 -28.24
N VAL A 142 6.04 3.32 -28.36
CA VAL A 142 4.96 2.32 -28.37
C VAL A 142 5.21 1.19 -29.36
N ALA A 143 5.64 1.50 -30.60
CA ALA A 143 5.94 0.49 -31.62
C ALA A 143 7.06 -0.50 -31.23
N LYS A 144 7.97 -0.08 -30.32
CA LYS A 144 9.05 -0.96 -29.82
C LYS A 144 8.58 -1.77 -28.63
N ARG A 145 7.91 -1.14 -27.66
CA ARG A 145 7.51 -1.82 -26.41
C ARG A 145 6.46 -2.91 -26.59
N VAL A 146 5.61 -2.85 -27.61
CA VAL A 146 4.63 -3.90 -27.90
C VAL A 146 5.25 -5.19 -28.47
N ALA A 147 6.49 -5.14 -28.92
CA ALA A 147 7.20 -6.27 -29.54
C ALA A 147 8.29 -6.89 -28.67
N ASN A 148 8.49 -6.41 -27.46
CA ASN A 148 9.54 -6.90 -26.55
C ASN A 148 9.18 -6.66 -25.08
N PHE A 149 10.01 -7.20 -24.17
CA PHE A 149 9.90 -7.04 -22.71
C PHE A 149 10.99 -6.14 -22.12
N GLN A 150 11.52 -5.20 -22.90
CA GLN A 150 12.45 -4.22 -22.38
C GLN A 150 11.75 -3.24 -21.44
N GLU A 151 12.52 -2.64 -20.55
CA GLU A 151 12.00 -1.62 -19.63
C GLU A 151 11.42 -0.45 -20.42
N VAL A 152 10.20 -0.07 -20.07
CA VAL A 152 9.45 0.99 -20.79
C VAL A 152 9.92 2.36 -20.36
N GLU A 153 10.10 2.58 -19.07
CA GLU A 153 10.61 3.83 -18.49
C GLU A 153 12.13 3.81 -18.51
N LEU A 154 12.73 4.69 -19.31
CA LEU A 154 14.18 4.66 -19.56
C LEU A 154 15.02 5.39 -18.49
N GLY A 155 14.35 5.92 -17.45
CA GLY A 155 15.00 6.65 -16.40
C GLY A 155 15.36 8.10 -16.77
N TYR A 156 15.72 8.88 -15.76
CA TYR A 156 16.19 10.26 -15.97
C TYR A 156 17.69 10.31 -16.25
N THR A 157 18.09 11.26 -17.07
CA THR A 157 19.50 11.68 -17.10
C THR A 157 19.85 12.32 -15.75
N LYS A 158 21.14 12.33 -15.37
CA LYS A 158 21.60 12.97 -14.14
C LYS A 158 21.10 14.43 -14.02
N LYS A 159 21.11 15.18 -15.14
CA LYS A 159 20.62 16.57 -15.17
C LYS A 159 19.12 16.66 -14.94
N ALA A 160 18.32 15.78 -15.55
CA ALA A 160 16.88 15.75 -15.37
C ALA A 160 16.49 15.32 -13.94
N ALA A 161 17.17 14.30 -13.39
CA ALA A 161 16.97 13.86 -12.02
C ALA A 161 17.29 14.96 -11.00
N PHE A 162 18.40 15.68 -11.19
CA PHE A 162 18.77 16.79 -10.34
C PHE A 162 17.73 17.92 -10.41
N LYS A 163 17.27 18.28 -11.62
CA LYS A 163 16.21 19.29 -11.80
C LYS A 163 14.93 18.88 -11.08
N GLU A 164 14.52 17.61 -11.18
CA GLU A 164 13.32 17.12 -10.50
C GLU A 164 13.49 17.08 -8.98
N ALA A 165 14.67 16.72 -8.48
CA ALA A 165 14.97 16.76 -7.05
C ALA A 165 14.90 18.18 -6.46
N CYS A 166 15.29 19.20 -7.22
CA CYS A 166 15.20 20.60 -6.80
C CYS A 166 13.75 21.09 -6.67
N ARG A 167 12.75 20.35 -7.18
CA ARG A 167 11.33 20.67 -7.01
C ARG A 167 10.74 20.13 -5.70
N CYS A 168 11.54 19.53 -4.85
CA CYS A 168 11.08 19.01 -3.56
C CYS A 168 10.63 20.16 -2.65
N LEU A 169 9.37 20.11 -2.21
CA LEU A 169 8.78 21.12 -1.31
C LEU A 169 9.08 20.84 0.17
N ARG A 170 9.89 19.84 0.49
CA ARG A 170 10.26 19.49 1.87
C ARG A 170 9.07 19.47 2.82
N CYS A 171 7.97 18.81 2.43
CA CYS A 171 6.77 18.68 3.27
C CYS A 171 7.02 18.02 4.64
N ASP A 172 8.17 17.37 4.79
CA ASP A 172 8.69 16.83 6.05
C ASP A 172 9.16 17.91 7.04
N ALA A 173 9.49 19.10 6.56
CA ALA A 173 9.99 20.20 7.38
C ALA A 173 8.88 21.08 7.99
N GLU A 174 7.62 20.90 7.57
CA GLU A 174 6.45 21.64 8.04
C GLU A 174 5.69 20.98 9.20
N ILE A 175 6.22 19.87 9.77
CA ILE A 175 5.55 19.07 10.82
C ILE A 175 6.12 19.39 12.20
#